data_369fe158e43f6f4f6a9088e9a8055367
#
_entry.id   369fe158e43f6f4f6a9088e9a8055367
#
_cell.length_a   1.000
_cell.length_b   1.000
_cell.length_c   1.000
_cell.angle_alpha   90.00
_cell.angle_beta   90.00
_cell.angle_gamma   90.00
#
_symmetry.space_group_name_H-M   'P 1'
#
loop_
_entity.id
_entity.type
_entity.pdbx_description
1 polymer ?
#
loop_
_entity_poly.entity_id
_entity_poly.type
_entity_poly.pdbx_seq_one_letter_code
_entity_poly.pdbx_strand_id
1 'polypeptide(L)'
;MDNRRRLPLLIATLLACIGVGLPAVVAAQAITACDWEVGHPSDPDRVGPGVSSSKVDTERAMAACRGNLETDPDNPRLQYQLARAIVYHADRHGTSYEEGMVYLAQLAATGHTQAMFVYGLMLSLESRACEAAPWMRRAAEAGLKSARLAYVDNALGGRWSDCGVVLDADLMAGFLDAAADQVSGYYENMLLGALRRELAGLTSP
;
A
#
# COMPACT_ATOMS: atom_id res chain seq x y z
N MET A 1 -77.71 -39.25 5.23
CA MET A 1 -77.54 -37.97 4.57
C MET A 1 -76.12 -37.47 5.01
N ASP A 2 -75.16 -37.82 4.17
CA ASP A 2 -73.72 -37.64 4.51
C ASP A 2 -73.16 -36.56 3.56
N ASN A 3 -72.80 -35.40 4.12
CA ASN A 3 -72.39 -34.24 3.34
C ASN A 3 -70.89 -34.04 3.54
N ARG A 4 -70.07 -34.80 2.79
CA ARG A 4 -68.61 -34.64 2.75
C ARG A 4 -68.26 -33.43 1.89
N ARG A 5 -67.92 -32.31 2.56
CA ARG A 5 -67.32 -31.14 1.92
C ARG A 5 -65.87 -31.44 1.56
N ARG A 6 -65.56 -31.49 0.27
CA ARG A 6 -64.20 -31.56 -0.28
C ARG A 6 -63.57 -30.16 -0.22
N LEU A 7 -62.46 -30.03 0.48
CA LEU A 7 -61.63 -28.83 0.51
C LEU A 7 -60.69 -28.86 -0.70
N PRO A 8 -60.56 -27.80 -1.53
CA PRO A 8 -59.58 -27.78 -2.61
C PRO A 8 -58.18 -27.47 -2.07
N LEU A 9 -57.23 -28.31 -2.45
CA LEU A 9 -55.80 -28.15 -2.15
C LEU A 9 -55.27 -27.02 -3.05
N LEU A 10 -54.97 -25.86 -2.46
CA LEU A 10 -54.24 -24.77 -3.14
C LEU A 10 -52.74 -25.13 -3.16
N ILE A 11 -52.24 -25.54 -4.32
CA ILE A 11 -50.81 -25.73 -4.59
C ILE A 11 -50.21 -24.33 -4.81
N ALA A 12 -49.55 -23.79 -3.80
CA ALA A 12 -48.76 -22.57 -3.95
C ALA A 12 -47.42 -22.91 -4.60
N THR A 13 -47.29 -22.61 -5.89
CA THR A 13 -46.02 -22.71 -6.63
C THR A 13 -45.08 -21.57 -6.20
N LEU A 14 -44.05 -21.88 -5.37
CA LEU A 14 -42.97 -20.96 -5.08
C LEU A 14 -42.08 -20.86 -6.35
N LEU A 15 -42.15 -19.75 -7.08
CA LEU A 15 -41.14 -19.36 -8.06
C LEU A 15 -39.88 -18.91 -7.30
N ALA A 16 -38.88 -19.77 -7.25
CA ALA A 16 -37.53 -19.39 -6.81
C ALA A 16 -36.88 -18.56 -7.93
N CYS A 17 -36.82 -17.23 -7.75
CA CYS A 17 -35.98 -16.35 -8.59
C CYS A 17 -34.51 -16.63 -8.31
N ILE A 18 -33.89 -17.46 -9.14
CA ILE A 18 -32.43 -17.63 -9.18
C ILE A 18 -31.87 -16.35 -9.81
N GLY A 19 -31.47 -15.40 -8.97
CA GLY A 19 -30.73 -14.23 -9.40
C GLY A 19 -29.35 -14.67 -9.90
N VAL A 20 -29.20 -14.81 -11.20
CA VAL A 20 -27.90 -14.96 -11.85
C VAL A 20 -27.18 -13.61 -11.71
N GLY A 21 -26.34 -13.47 -10.69
CA GLY A 21 -25.45 -12.33 -10.54
C GLY A 21 -24.48 -12.32 -11.73
N LEU A 22 -24.65 -11.36 -12.63
CA LEU A 22 -23.68 -11.13 -13.69
C LEU A 22 -22.35 -10.74 -13.02
N PRO A 23 -21.21 -11.34 -13.43
CA PRO A 23 -19.92 -10.90 -12.94
C PRO A 23 -19.75 -9.42 -13.30
N ALA A 24 -19.49 -8.58 -12.29
CA ALA A 24 -19.13 -7.19 -12.52
C ALA A 24 -17.83 -7.19 -13.34
N VAL A 25 -17.91 -6.76 -14.59
CA VAL A 25 -16.72 -6.51 -15.41
C VAL A 25 -16.01 -5.32 -14.76
N VAL A 26 -14.93 -5.59 -14.02
CA VAL A 26 -14.04 -4.54 -13.53
C VAL A 26 -13.41 -3.93 -14.79
N ALA A 27 -13.89 -2.76 -15.19
CA ALA A 27 -13.27 -2.02 -16.29
C ALA A 27 -11.81 -1.73 -15.92
N ALA A 28 -10.88 -2.11 -16.81
CA ALA A 28 -9.48 -1.77 -16.62
C ALA A 28 -9.36 -0.24 -16.49
N GLN A 29 -8.71 0.22 -15.43
CA GLN A 29 -8.51 1.66 -15.23
C GLN A 29 -7.64 2.21 -16.36
N ALA A 30 -8.09 3.29 -16.98
CA ALA A 30 -7.32 3.96 -18.02
C ALA A 30 -6.03 4.57 -17.44
N ILE A 31 -4.94 4.42 -18.19
CA ILE A 31 -3.67 5.07 -17.85
C ILE A 31 -3.82 6.57 -18.09
N THR A 32 -3.53 7.36 -17.09
CA THR A 32 -3.65 8.83 -17.13
C THR A 32 -2.30 9.51 -17.37
N ALA A 33 -2.30 10.83 -17.62
CA ALA A 33 -1.07 11.60 -17.71
C ALA A 33 -0.27 11.55 -16.39
N CYS A 34 -0.94 11.56 -15.24
CA CYS A 34 -0.32 11.41 -13.92
C CYS A 34 0.44 10.06 -13.80
N ASP A 35 -0.15 8.96 -14.29
CA ASP A 35 0.50 7.64 -14.27
C ASP A 35 1.80 7.61 -15.08
N TRP A 36 1.81 8.28 -16.23
CA TRP A 36 3.00 8.37 -17.09
C TRP A 36 4.12 9.18 -16.46
N GLU A 37 3.78 10.24 -15.73
CA GLU A 37 4.76 11.17 -15.18
C GLU A 37 5.36 10.68 -13.85
N VAL A 38 4.57 10.00 -13.01
CA VAL A 38 4.99 9.75 -11.61
C VAL A 38 4.50 8.43 -11.01
N GLY A 39 4.00 7.48 -11.79
CA GLY A 39 3.64 6.16 -11.28
C GLY A 39 4.82 5.51 -10.55
N HIS A 40 4.62 5.04 -9.31
CA HIS A 40 5.71 4.42 -8.55
C HIS A 40 5.98 2.98 -9.05
N PRO A 41 7.24 2.59 -9.32
CA PRO A 41 7.54 1.26 -9.87
C PRO A 41 7.07 0.08 -9.01
N SER A 42 7.06 0.25 -7.69
CA SER A 42 6.69 -0.80 -6.72
C SER A 42 5.30 -0.61 -6.12
N ASP A 43 4.50 0.33 -6.63
CA ASP A 43 3.13 0.51 -6.15
C ASP A 43 2.24 -0.63 -6.67
N PRO A 44 1.60 -1.42 -5.79
CA PRO A 44 0.68 -2.48 -6.22
C PRO A 44 -0.52 -1.95 -7.03
N ASP A 45 -0.95 -0.71 -6.77
CA ASP A 45 -2.10 -0.09 -7.43
C ASP A 45 -1.73 0.60 -8.76
N ARG A 46 -0.48 0.52 -9.17
CA ARG A 46 0.02 1.12 -10.40
C ARG A 46 -0.61 0.49 -11.65
N VAL A 47 -1.13 1.32 -12.54
CA VAL A 47 -1.69 0.89 -13.84
C VAL A 47 -0.80 1.27 -15.03
N GLY A 48 0.05 2.29 -14.89
CA GLY A 48 0.98 2.75 -15.92
C GLY A 48 2.40 2.19 -15.75
N PRO A 49 3.36 2.61 -16.58
CA PRO A 49 4.77 2.30 -16.38
C PRO A 49 5.29 2.97 -15.11
N GLY A 50 6.19 2.27 -14.41
CA GLY A 50 6.84 2.86 -13.24
C GLY A 50 7.90 3.89 -13.65
N VAL A 51 7.94 5.03 -12.97
CA VAL A 51 8.93 6.08 -13.16
C VAL A 51 9.87 6.11 -11.95
N SER A 52 11.17 5.88 -12.17
CA SER A 52 12.16 5.97 -11.08
C SER A 52 12.22 7.40 -10.54
N SER A 53 12.50 7.56 -9.24
CA SER A 53 12.56 8.87 -8.58
C SER A 53 13.43 9.88 -9.32
N SER A 54 14.60 9.46 -9.81
CA SER A 54 15.54 10.32 -10.54
C SER A 54 15.04 10.82 -11.89
N LYS A 55 14.00 10.18 -12.46
CA LYS A 55 13.42 10.54 -13.78
C LYS A 55 12.12 11.33 -13.67
N VAL A 56 11.57 11.51 -12.48
CA VAL A 56 10.34 12.29 -12.29
C VAL A 56 10.63 13.76 -12.55
N ASP A 57 9.94 14.35 -13.52
CA ASP A 57 9.81 15.81 -13.66
C ASP A 57 8.70 16.24 -12.70
N THR A 58 9.07 16.83 -11.58
CA THR A 58 8.14 17.06 -10.47
C THR A 58 7.09 18.11 -10.79
N GLU A 59 7.43 19.15 -11.54
CA GLU A 59 6.49 20.21 -11.92
C GLU A 59 5.44 19.67 -12.90
N ARG A 60 5.89 18.96 -13.93
CA ARG A 60 5.01 18.33 -14.91
C ARG A 60 4.13 17.27 -14.27
N ALA A 61 4.69 16.46 -13.36
CA ALA A 61 3.96 15.44 -12.61
C ALA A 61 2.85 16.06 -11.74
N MET A 62 3.18 17.11 -10.97
CA MET A 62 2.17 17.80 -10.15
C MET A 62 1.05 18.39 -11.01
N ALA A 63 1.38 19.04 -12.14
CA ALA A 63 0.37 19.59 -13.05
C ALA A 63 -0.53 18.49 -13.64
N ALA A 64 0.05 17.39 -14.12
CA ALA A 64 -0.69 16.26 -14.68
C ALA A 64 -1.61 15.60 -13.63
N CYS A 65 -1.11 15.37 -12.40
CA CYS A 65 -1.90 14.75 -11.35
C CYS A 65 -3.04 15.64 -10.88
N ARG A 66 -2.81 16.95 -10.70
CA ARG A 66 -3.88 17.90 -10.35
C ARG A 66 -4.96 17.93 -11.43
N GLY A 67 -4.57 18.01 -12.71
CA GLY A 67 -5.54 17.99 -13.81
C GLY A 67 -6.37 16.70 -13.87
N ASN A 68 -5.78 15.54 -13.57
CA ASN A 68 -6.54 14.30 -13.52
C ASN A 68 -7.47 14.23 -12.28
N LEU A 69 -7.07 14.80 -11.14
CA LEU A 69 -7.89 14.88 -9.92
C LEU A 69 -9.08 15.87 -10.06
N GLU A 70 -9.07 16.80 -11.01
CA GLU A 70 -10.26 17.62 -11.30
C GLU A 70 -11.45 16.76 -11.78
N THR A 71 -11.17 15.65 -12.46
CA THR A 71 -12.20 14.75 -13.01
C THR A 71 -12.47 13.53 -12.12
N ASP A 72 -11.51 13.14 -11.29
CA ASP A 72 -11.61 11.98 -10.39
C ASP A 72 -10.92 12.31 -9.04
N PRO A 73 -11.53 13.19 -8.23
CA PRO A 73 -10.91 13.76 -7.05
C PRO A 73 -10.63 12.76 -5.93
N ASP A 74 -11.42 11.68 -5.85
CA ASP A 74 -11.35 10.68 -4.79
C ASP A 74 -10.49 9.46 -5.19
N ASN A 75 -9.82 9.49 -6.34
CA ASN A 75 -9.00 8.38 -6.80
C ASN A 75 -7.71 8.25 -5.96
N PRO A 76 -7.59 7.19 -5.14
CA PRO A 76 -6.48 7.07 -4.20
C PRO A 76 -5.12 6.92 -4.90
N ARG A 77 -5.08 6.30 -6.07
CA ARG A 77 -3.87 6.16 -6.88
C ARG A 77 -3.36 7.51 -7.37
N LEU A 78 -4.25 8.37 -7.89
CA LEU A 78 -3.88 9.71 -8.37
C LEU A 78 -3.48 10.62 -7.21
N GLN A 79 -4.17 10.54 -6.07
CA GLN A 79 -3.81 11.27 -4.85
C GLN A 79 -2.42 10.84 -4.34
N TYR A 80 -2.12 9.54 -4.33
CA TYR A 80 -0.80 9.05 -3.95
C TYR A 80 0.30 9.54 -4.92
N GLN A 81 0.04 9.53 -6.22
CA GLN A 81 0.97 10.00 -7.22
C GLN A 81 1.25 11.51 -7.10
N LEU A 82 0.22 12.32 -6.81
CA LEU A 82 0.38 13.73 -6.50
C LEU A 82 1.23 13.94 -5.25
N ALA A 83 0.94 13.22 -4.16
CA ALA A 83 1.73 13.28 -2.93
C ALA A 83 3.21 12.95 -3.19
N ARG A 84 3.47 11.91 -3.99
CA ARG A 84 4.83 11.54 -4.39
C ARG A 84 5.54 12.66 -5.17
N ALA A 85 4.85 13.29 -6.12
CA ALA A 85 5.41 14.41 -6.89
C ALA A 85 5.75 15.60 -6.00
N ILE A 86 4.86 15.96 -5.06
CA ILE A 86 5.06 17.05 -4.10
C ILE A 86 6.26 16.77 -3.20
N VAL A 87 6.35 15.58 -2.61
CA VAL A 87 7.47 15.19 -1.74
C VAL A 87 8.81 15.28 -2.49
N TYR A 88 8.86 14.77 -3.73
CA TYR A 88 10.09 14.86 -4.54
C TYR A 88 10.42 16.29 -4.97
N HIS A 89 9.40 17.12 -5.23
CA HIS A 89 9.62 18.53 -5.53
C HIS A 89 10.22 19.26 -4.33
N ALA A 90 9.65 19.03 -3.16
CA ALA A 90 10.12 19.62 -1.91
C ALA A 90 11.56 19.21 -1.58
N ASP A 91 11.89 17.93 -1.74
CA ASP A 91 13.24 17.39 -1.53
C ASP A 91 14.28 18.06 -2.44
N ARG A 92 13.94 18.32 -3.70
CA ARG A 92 14.86 18.89 -4.68
C ARG A 92 14.99 20.42 -4.61
N HIS A 93 13.94 21.09 -4.20
CA HIS A 93 13.84 22.58 -4.26
C HIS A 93 13.76 23.23 -2.89
N GLY A 94 13.77 22.47 -1.79
CA GLY A 94 13.65 23.00 -0.44
C GLY A 94 12.31 23.68 -0.15
N THR A 95 11.24 23.24 -0.84
CA THR A 95 9.89 23.75 -0.60
C THR A 95 9.14 22.92 0.44
N SER A 96 7.91 23.33 0.82
CA SER A 96 7.09 22.55 1.75
C SER A 96 6.53 21.28 1.10
N TYR A 97 6.56 20.16 1.83
CA TYR A 97 5.91 18.89 1.48
C TYR A 97 4.62 18.64 2.28
N GLU A 98 4.12 19.65 3.01
CA GLU A 98 2.97 19.50 3.92
C GLU A 98 1.70 19.00 3.20
N GLU A 99 1.40 19.55 2.01
CA GLU A 99 0.29 19.06 1.17
C GLU A 99 0.45 17.56 0.86
N GLY A 100 1.65 17.13 0.51
CA GLY A 100 1.95 15.72 0.25
C GLY A 100 1.75 14.84 1.49
N MET A 101 2.13 15.32 2.67
CA MET A 101 1.93 14.62 3.94
C MET A 101 0.45 14.45 4.29
N VAL A 102 -0.40 15.45 3.98
CA VAL A 102 -1.85 15.33 4.19
C VAL A 102 -2.42 14.19 3.34
N TYR A 103 -2.10 14.14 2.05
CA TYR A 103 -2.52 13.03 1.18
C TYR A 103 -1.99 11.69 1.68
N LEU A 104 -0.70 11.59 2.01
CA LEU A 104 -0.10 10.35 2.50
C LEU A 104 -0.77 9.85 3.77
N ALA A 105 -1.05 10.74 4.74
CA ALA A 105 -1.72 10.39 5.98
C ALA A 105 -3.14 9.85 5.74
N GLN A 106 -3.93 10.52 4.89
CA GLN A 106 -5.28 10.11 4.55
C GLN A 106 -5.30 8.74 3.85
N LEU A 107 -4.44 8.56 2.86
CA LEU A 107 -4.32 7.31 2.11
C LEU A 107 -3.80 6.16 2.97
N ALA A 108 -2.84 6.42 3.86
CA ALA A 108 -2.36 5.43 4.82
C ALA A 108 -3.49 4.99 5.77
N ALA A 109 -4.33 5.91 6.23
CA ALA A 109 -5.48 5.61 7.08
C ALA A 109 -6.51 4.72 6.39
N THR A 110 -6.73 4.87 5.08
CA THR A 110 -7.63 4.04 4.27
C THR A 110 -7.00 2.72 3.81
N GLY A 111 -5.71 2.49 4.07
CA GLY A 111 -5.04 1.22 3.78
C GLY A 111 -4.30 1.17 2.44
N HIS A 112 -4.09 2.29 1.75
CA HIS A 112 -3.25 2.32 0.54
C HIS A 112 -1.82 1.90 0.89
N THR A 113 -1.41 0.75 0.41
CA THR A 113 -0.20 0.05 0.87
C THR A 113 1.07 0.88 0.69
N GLN A 114 1.26 1.46 -0.49
CA GLN A 114 2.44 2.27 -0.75
C GLN A 114 2.44 3.58 0.05
N ALA A 115 1.27 4.18 0.29
CA ALA A 115 1.16 5.38 1.10
C ALA A 115 1.49 5.11 2.58
N MET A 116 1.05 3.98 3.14
CA MET A 116 1.45 3.58 4.50
C MET A 116 2.96 3.54 4.67
N PHE A 117 3.65 2.93 3.71
CA PHE A 117 5.11 2.84 3.74
C PHE A 117 5.79 4.21 3.63
N VAL A 118 5.39 5.00 2.63
CA VAL A 118 6.00 6.33 2.40
C VAL A 118 5.69 7.29 3.55
N TYR A 119 4.47 7.26 4.09
CA TYR A 119 4.12 8.05 5.28
C TYR A 119 5.00 7.69 6.47
N GLY A 120 5.21 6.39 6.73
CA GLY A 120 6.15 5.93 7.77
C GLY A 120 7.58 6.40 7.53
N LEU A 121 8.06 6.39 6.27
CA LEU A 121 9.39 6.93 5.94
C LEU A 121 9.48 8.44 6.24
N MET A 122 8.48 9.22 5.83
CA MET A 122 8.46 10.66 6.07
C MET A 122 8.44 10.99 7.57
N LEU A 123 7.62 10.29 8.36
CA LEU A 123 7.62 10.42 9.82
C LEU A 123 9.00 10.11 10.42
N SER A 124 9.69 9.09 9.91
CA SER A 124 11.05 8.77 10.36
C SER A 124 12.05 9.89 10.05
N LEU A 125 11.93 10.53 8.89
CA LEU A 125 12.76 11.69 8.51
C LEU A 125 12.50 12.91 9.41
N GLU A 126 11.26 13.07 9.88
CA GLU A 126 10.86 14.10 10.86
C GLU A 126 11.25 13.75 12.31
N SER A 127 12.05 12.72 12.53
CA SER A 127 12.42 12.21 13.86
C SER A 127 11.22 11.71 14.70
N ARG A 128 10.13 11.33 14.06
CA ARG A 128 8.91 10.75 14.64
C ARG A 128 8.90 9.23 14.49
N ALA A 129 10.00 8.59 14.86
CA ALA A 129 10.22 7.16 14.63
C ALA A 129 9.16 6.27 15.29
N CYS A 130 8.67 6.64 16.48
CA CYS A 130 7.64 5.87 17.17
C CYS A 130 6.28 5.89 16.46
N GLU A 131 5.97 7.00 15.79
CA GLU A 131 4.75 7.10 14.97
C GLU A 131 4.92 6.39 13.62
N ALA A 132 6.14 6.29 13.11
CA ALA A 132 6.44 5.60 11.85
C ALA A 132 6.28 4.07 11.94
N ALA A 133 6.68 3.48 13.07
CA ALA A 133 6.74 2.03 13.25
C ALA A 133 5.43 1.28 12.91
N PRO A 134 4.25 1.69 13.40
CA PRO A 134 2.99 1.01 13.08
C PRO A 134 2.60 1.11 11.60
N TRP A 135 2.95 2.20 10.92
CA TRP A 135 2.67 2.35 9.50
C TRP A 135 3.56 1.45 8.64
N MET A 136 4.85 1.37 8.96
CA MET A 136 5.78 0.46 8.29
C MET A 136 5.37 -1.01 8.49
N ARG A 137 4.94 -1.37 9.71
CA ARG A 137 4.42 -2.71 10.01
C ARG A 137 3.19 -3.03 9.18
N ARG A 138 2.19 -2.16 9.16
CA ARG A 138 0.96 -2.36 8.36
C ARG A 138 1.25 -2.53 6.87
N ALA A 139 2.17 -1.73 6.32
CA ALA A 139 2.59 -1.86 4.92
C ALA A 139 3.31 -3.20 4.64
N ALA A 140 4.12 -3.69 5.59
CA ALA A 140 4.79 -4.98 5.50
C ALA A 140 3.79 -6.15 5.57
N GLU A 141 2.82 -6.08 6.47
CA GLU A 141 1.71 -7.04 6.61
C GLU A 141 0.83 -7.05 5.35
N ALA A 142 0.61 -5.89 4.72
CA ALA A 142 -0.09 -5.77 3.45
C ALA A 142 0.70 -6.29 2.24
N GLY A 143 1.92 -6.75 2.43
CA GLY A 143 2.69 -7.47 1.42
C GLY A 143 3.70 -6.65 0.64
N LEU A 144 3.91 -5.38 0.95
CA LEU A 144 4.87 -4.54 0.25
C LEU A 144 6.31 -4.99 0.55
N LYS A 145 7.03 -5.44 -0.46
CA LYS A 145 8.42 -5.91 -0.35
C LYS A 145 9.33 -4.90 0.37
N SER A 146 9.31 -3.65 -0.07
CA SER A 146 10.14 -2.59 0.51
C SER A 146 9.82 -2.34 1.98
N ALA A 147 8.53 -2.42 2.37
CA ALA A 147 8.12 -2.28 3.76
C ALA A 147 8.56 -3.47 4.62
N ARG A 148 8.50 -4.69 4.09
CA ARG A 148 9.00 -5.89 4.78
C ARG A 148 10.49 -5.79 5.12
N LEU A 149 11.30 -5.42 4.13
CA LEU A 149 12.74 -5.23 4.33
C LEU A 149 13.02 -4.06 5.28
N ALA A 150 12.39 -2.91 5.06
CA ALA A 150 12.60 -1.73 5.89
C ALA A 150 12.11 -1.91 7.33
N TYR A 151 11.02 -2.66 7.56
CA TYR A 151 10.56 -2.96 8.91
C TYR A 151 11.63 -3.73 9.68
N VAL A 152 12.16 -4.80 9.08
CA VAL A 152 13.19 -5.62 9.72
C VAL A 152 14.47 -4.83 9.94
N ASP A 153 14.92 -4.06 8.94
CA ASP A 153 16.11 -3.20 9.04
C ASP A 153 16.00 -2.18 10.19
N ASN A 154 14.87 -1.47 10.28
CA ASN A 154 14.65 -0.50 11.36
C ASN A 154 14.55 -1.16 12.74
N ALA A 155 13.90 -2.33 12.82
CA ALA A 155 13.75 -3.08 14.07
C ALA A 155 15.12 -3.56 14.58
N LEU A 156 15.92 -4.22 13.73
CA LEU A 156 17.25 -4.72 14.05
C LEU A 156 18.23 -3.57 14.33
N GLY A 157 18.15 -2.50 13.55
CA GLY A 157 18.97 -1.30 13.74
C GLY A 157 18.59 -0.45 14.96
N GLY A 158 17.64 -0.90 15.80
CA GLY A 158 17.26 -0.26 17.05
C GLY A 158 16.55 1.09 16.90
N ARG A 159 16.05 1.44 15.72
CA ARG A 159 15.37 2.74 15.49
C ARG A 159 14.11 2.93 16.31
N TRP A 160 13.56 1.85 16.84
CA TRP A 160 12.32 1.85 17.64
C TRP A 160 12.53 1.35 19.08
N SER A 161 13.78 1.25 19.56
CA SER A 161 14.10 0.76 20.91
C SER A 161 13.34 1.51 22.02
N ASP A 162 13.18 2.83 21.85
CA ASP A 162 12.50 3.68 22.81
C ASP A 162 10.99 3.81 22.57
N CYS A 163 10.46 3.10 21.58
CA CYS A 163 9.06 3.21 21.16
C CYS A 163 8.14 2.10 21.72
N GLY A 164 8.67 1.23 22.57
CA GLY A 164 7.90 0.08 23.10
C GLY A 164 7.54 -0.97 22.03
N VAL A 165 8.22 -0.94 20.88
CA VAL A 165 8.06 -1.96 19.83
C VAL A 165 8.76 -3.24 20.28
N VAL A 166 7.99 -4.31 20.45
CA VAL A 166 8.55 -5.63 20.78
C VAL A 166 9.16 -6.22 19.50
N LEU A 167 10.44 -6.64 19.61
CA LEU A 167 11.10 -7.37 18.54
C LEU A 167 10.54 -8.79 18.49
N ASP A 168 9.79 -9.08 17.46
CA ASP A 168 9.20 -10.40 17.19
C ASP A 168 10.02 -11.07 16.08
N ALA A 169 10.88 -11.99 16.49
CA ALA A 169 11.81 -12.67 15.58
C ALA A 169 11.06 -13.53 14.53
N ASP A 170 9.96 -14.17 14.93
CA ASP A 170 9.18 -15.01 14.02
C ASP A 170 8.45 -14.15 12.97
N LEU A 171 7.88 -13.00 13.38
CA LEU A 171 7.28 -12.03 12.46
C LEU A 171 8.33 -11.50 11.47
N MET A 172 9.50 -11.12 11.97
CA MET A 172 10.59 -10.61 11.13
C MET A 172 11.10 -11.67 10.15
N ALA A 173 11.26 -12.91 10.59
CA ALA A 173 11.62 -14.03 9.72
C ALA A 173 10.57 -14.23 8.62
N GLY A 174 9.29 -14.25 8.98
CA GLY A 174 8.19 -14.34 8.03
C GLY A 174 8.19 -13.22 6.98
N PHE A 175 8.51 -11.98 7.37
CA PHE A 175 8.66 -10.87 6.42
C PHE A 175 9.84 -11.08 5.46
N LEU A 176 10.99 -11.55 5.95
CA LEU A 176 12.15 -11.82 5.11
C LEU A 176 11.91 -12.98 4.15
N ASP A 177 11.19 -14.02 4.58
CA ASP A 177 10.85 -15.17 3.73
C ASP A 177 9.86 -14.75 2.64
N ALA A 178 8.83 -14.00 3.00
CA ALA A 178 7.88 -13.47 2.02
C ALA A 178 8.46 -12.39 1.09
N ALA A 179 9.54 -11.72 1.47
CA ALA A 179 10.28 -10.81 0.60
C ALA A 179 11.19 -11.56 -0.37
N ALA A 180 11.70 -12.74 -0.02
CA ALA A 180 12.66 -13.50 -0.82
C ALA A 180 12.15 -13.81 -2.24
N ASP A 181 10.86 -14.09 -2.38
CA ASP A 181 10.23 -14.37 -3.68
C ASP A 181 10.04 -13.12 -4.54
N GLN A 182 10.23 -11.93 -3.95
CA GLN A 182 9.99 -10.64 -4.59
C GLN A 182 11.27 -9.85 -4.86
N VAL A 183 12.39 -10.20 -4.19
CA VAL A 183 13.67 -9.50 -4.43
C VAL A 183 14.25 -9.85 -5.79
N SER A 184 14.80 -8.84 -6.44
CA SER A 184 15.43 -8.98 -7.74
C SER A 184 16.70 -8.13 -7.80
N GLY A 185 17.76 -8.68 -8.34
CA GLY A 185 19.00 -7.96 -8.44
C GLY A 185 19.93 -8.11 -7.22
N TYR A 186 21.18 -7.68 -7.44
CA TYR A 186 22.28 -7.93 -6.51
C TYR A 186 22.06 -7.27 -5.13
N TYR A 187 21.72 -5.99 -5.11
CA TYR A 187 21.64 -5.23 -3.85
C TYR A 187 20.50 -5.67 -2.95
N GLU A 188 19.31 -5.97 -3.51
CA GLU A 188 18.19 -6.47 -2.72
C GLU A 188 18.51 -7.84 -2.11
N ASN A 189 19.14 -8.73 -2.86
CA ASN A 189 19.56 -10.04 -2.35
C ASN A 189 20.65 -9.91 -1.27
N MET A 190 21.58 -8.98 -1.45
CA MET A 190 22.61 -8.70 -0.43
C MET A 190 21.99 -8.17 0.85
N LEU A 191 21.04 -7.23 0.77
CA LEU A 191 20.31 -6.71 1.93
C LEU A 191 19.53 -7.82 2.63
N LEU A 192 18.73 -8.61 1.90
CA LEU A 192 18.00 -9.73 2.46
C LEU A 192 18.92 -10.70 3.20
N GLY A 193 20.06 -11.04 2.62
CA GLY A 193 21.05 -11.93 3.24
C GLY A 193 21.69 -11.32 4.50
N ALA A 194 21.91 -10.00 4.52
CA ALA A 194 22.43 -9.30 5.69
C ALA A 194 21.42 -9.33 6.85
N LEU A 195 20.16 -8.96 6.58
CA LEU A 195 19.09 -8.95 7.57
C LEU A 195 18.82 -10.34 8.16
N ARG A 196 18.86 -11.39 7.34
CA ARG A 196 18.73 -12.78 7.84
C ARG A 196 19.85 -13.17 8.78
N ARG A 197 21.10 -12.80 8.51
CA ARG A 197 22.23 -13.09 9.40
C ARG A 197 22.13 -12.34 10.72
N GLU A 198 21.74 -11.09 10.68
CA GLU A 198 21.56 -10.26 11.86
C GLU A 198 20.44 -10.78 12.76
N LEU A 199 19.29 -11.13 12.17
CA LEU A 199 18.16 -11.74 12.88
C LEU A 199 18.57 -13.07 13.52
N ALA A 200 19.30 -13.92 12.81
CA ALA A 200 19.80 -15.20 13.36
C ALA A 200 20.75 -14.98 14.55
N GLY A 201 21.51 -13.90 14.56
CA GLY A 201 22.37 -13.52 15.69
C GLY A 201 21.59 -13.17 16.95
N LEU A 202 20.37 -12.62 16.84
CA LEU A 202 19.52 -12.33 18.00
C LEU A 202 18.88 -13.59 18.62
N THR A 203 18.69 -14.63 17.82
CA THR A 203 18.02 -15.87 18.26
C THR A 203 18.99 -16.99 18.66
N SER A 204 20.29 -16.75 18.47
CA SER A 204 21.33 -17.70 18.90
C SER A 204 21.59 -17.56 20.41
N PRO A 205 21.64 -18.69 21.17
CA PRO A 205 21.87 -18.68 22.61
C PRO A 205 23.27 -18.21 23.00
#